data_9e69e8108c3e200d4b2436ec781970da
#
_entry.id   9e69e8108c3e200d4b2436ec781970da
#
_cell.length_a   1.000
_cell.length_b   1.000
_cell.length_c   1.000
_cell.angle_alpha   90.00
_cell.angle_beta   90.00
_cell.angle_gamma   90.00
#
_symmetry.space_group_name_H-M   'P 1'
#
loop_
_entity.id
_entity.type
_entity.pdbx_description
1 polymer ?
#
loop_
_entity_poly.entity_id
_entity_poly.type
_entity_poly.pdbx_seq_one_letter_code
_entity_poly.pdbx_strand_id
1 'polypeptide(L)'
;GGTEMGQGLFQKVAQVAASVFGLPMEAVRITATDTGKVPNTSATAASSGSDLNGMAVKRACEEIAGRMAAFLAERHQARPESVRFRGGRVEVGGESYAFAEAARAAWEGRVSLSATGFYRTPDISWDRLKGEGRPFYYFAYGVAASEVALDTLTGEYRILRADILHDAGRSLNPALDIGQIEGGFVQGAGWLTSEELVWDAAGRLTTHAPSTYKIPAFADRPRVFNVALWEGDNRAETVHRSKAVGEPPLMLGISVLMALSDAAAACGPHYPALDAPATPERVLAAVEQARHGA
;
A
#
# COMPACT_ATOMS: atom_id res chain seq x y z
N GLY A 1 -11.24 -1.70 11.56
CA GLY A 1 -11.05 -0.29 11.94
C GLY A 1 -10.42 0.57 10.85
N GLY A 2 -10.12 0.01 9.66
CA GLY A 2 -9.49 0.76 8.58
C GLY A 2 -10.47 1.66 7.81
N THR A 3 -9.98 2.78 7.29
CA THR A 3 -10.72 3.68 6.43
C THR A 3 -10.36 3.42 4.97
N GLU A 4 -11.36 3.30 4.10
CA GLU A 4 -11.17 3.24 2.65
C GLU A 4 -11.07 4.66 2.09
N MET A 5 -9.98 4.95 1.39
CA MET A 5 -9.67 6.24 0.78
C MET A 5 -9.37 6.12 -0.72
N GLY A 6 -9.68 4.97 -1.30
CA GLY A 6 -9.35 4.61 -2.69
C GLY A 6 -8.14 3.68 -2.84
N GLN A 7 -7.49 3.31 -1.74
CA GLN A 7 -6.31 2.42 -1.73
C GLN A 7 -6.65 0.92 -1.81
N GLY A 8 -7.93 0.55 -1.85
CA GLY A 8 -8.38 -0.83 -1.97
C GLY A 8 -8.27 -1.66 -0.68
N LEU A 9 -8.19 -1.00 0.49
CA LEU A 9 -8.08 -1.68 1.77
C LEU A 9 -9.27 -2.61 2.04
N PHE A 10 -10.49 -2.15 1.77
CA PHE A 10 -11.70 -2.94 2.01
C PHE A 10 -11.72 -4.21 1.16
N GLN A 11 -11.27 -4.12 -0.08
CA GLN A 11 -11.16 -5.29 -0.95
C GLN A 11 -10.13 -6.30 -0.44
N LYS A 12 -8.95 -5.84 -0.03
CA LYS A 12 -7.92 -6.71 0.56
C LYS A 12 -8.39 -7.40 1.83
N VAL A 13 -9.06 -6.67 2.72
CA VAL A 13 -9.60 -7.23 3.98
C VAL A 13 -10.72 -8.24 3.71
N ALA A 14 -11.63 -7.95 2.77
CA ALA A 14 -12.67 -8.89 2.36
C ALA A 14 -12.07 -10.17 1.76
N GLN A 15 -11.01 -10.05 0.96
CA GLN A 15 -10.27 -11.18 0.39
C GLN A 15 -9.66 -12.08 1.46
N VAL A 16 -9.13 -11.50 2.55
CA VAL A 16 -8.64 -12.28 3.69
C VAL A 16 -9.76 -13.11 4.33
N ALA A 17 -10.92 -12.49 4.58
CA ALA A 17 -12.08 -13.21 5.11
C ALA A 17 -12.55 -14.33 4.16
N ALA A 18 -12.67 -14.02 2.87
CA ALA A 18 -13.05 -14.99 1.84
C ALA A 18 -12.09 -16.19 1.83
N SER A 19 -10.78 -15.96 1.95
CA SER A 19 -9.76 -17.01 1.91
C SER A 19 -9.86 -17.96 3.11
N VAL A 20 -10.17 -17.46 4.32
CA VAL A 20 -10.30 -18.32 5.52
C VAL A 20 -11.48 -19.28 5.40
N PHE A 21 -12.59 -18.82 4.87
CA PHE A 21 -13.79 -19.63 4.68
C PHE A 21 -13.89 -20.33 3.32
N GLY A 22 -12.89 -20.16 2.46
CA GLY A 22 -12.90 -20.72 1.11
C GLY A 22 -14.09 -20.23 0.26
N LEU A 23 -14.52 -18.98 0.48
CA LEU A 23 -15.65 -18.36 -0.18
C LEU A 23 -15.20 -17.49 -1.37
N PRO A 24 -16.07 -17.29 -2.38
CA PRO A 24 -15.84 -16.28 -3.39
C PRO A 24 -16.02 -14.88 -2.78
N MET A 25 -15.38 -13.86 -3.38
CA MET A 25 -15.40 -12.49 -2.87
C MET A 25 -16.79 -11.90 -2.74
N GLU A 26 -17.69 -12.26 -3.64
CA GLU A 26 -19.09 -11.78 -3.70
C GLU A 26 -19.92 -12.25 -2.49
N ALA A 27 -19.48 -13.31 -1.81
CA ALA A 27 -20.11 -13.79 -0.58
C ALA A 27 -19.71 -12.98 0.66
N VAL A 28 -18.71 -12.11 0.57
CA VAL A 28 -18.23 -11.30 1.69
C VAL A 28 -18.75 -9.87 1.57
N ARG A 29 -19.51 -9.45 2.56
CA ARG A 29 -20.01 -8.08 2.65
C ARG A 29 -19.20 -7.31 3.70
N ILE A 30 -18.57 -6.23 3.27
CA ILE A 30 -17.91 -5.29 4.18
C ILE A 30 -18.81 -4.06 4.42
N THR A 31 -18.79 -3.53 5.62
CA THR A 31 -19.52 -2.31 5.96
C THR A 31 -18.53 -1.17 6.22
N ALA A 32 -18.93 0.06 5.93
CA ALA A 32 -18.12 1.22 6.22
C ALA A 32 -17.75 1.29 7.71
N THR A 33 -16.56 1.78 7.98
CA THR A 33 -16.08 2.07 9.34
C THR A 33 -16.75 3.34 9.86
N ASP A 34 -17.22 3.30 11.10
CA ASP A 34 -17.72 4.46 11.82
C ASP A 34 -17.39 4.36 13.32
N THR A 35 -17.47 5.48 14.02
CA THR A 35 -17.09 5.56 15.44
C THR A 35 -18.00 4.74 16.39
N GLY A 36 -19.18 4.35 15.95
CA GLY A 36 -20.10 3.50 16.70
C GLY A 36 -19.77 2.01 16.60
N LYS A 37 -18.98 1.61 15.60
CA LYS A 37 -18.68 0.18 15.31
C LYS A 37 -17.31 -0.24 15.79
N VAL A 38 -16.34 0.65 15.82
CA VAL A 38 -14.93 0.32 16.02
C VAL A 38 -14.36 1.10 17.20
N PRO A 39 -14.35 0.49 18.38
CA PRO A 39 -13.72 1.12 19.54
C PRO A 39 -12.20 1.06 19.42
N ASN A 40 -11.55 2.10 19.92
CA ASN A 40 -10.09 2.12 20.14
C ASN A 40 -9.24 1.68 18.95
N THR A 41 -9.47 2.28 17.79
CA THR A 41 -8.63 2.10 16.61
C THR A 41 -7.77 3.32 16.36
N SER A 42 -6.58 3.13 15.80
CA SER A 42 -5.71 4.21 15.34
C SER A 42 -6.15 4.74 13.97
N ALA A 43 -5.63 5.88 13.57
CA ALA A 43 -5.81 6.39 12.22
C ALA A 43 -5.29 5.38 11.16
N THR A 44 -5.93 5.37 9.99
CA THR A 44 -5.44 4.60 8.84
C THR A 44 -4.28 5.35 8.21
N ALA A 45 -3.07 5.02 8.63
CA ALA A 45 -1.82 5.70 8.25
C ALA A 45 -0.66 4.69 8.26
N ALA A 46 0.54 5.16 7.88
CA ALA A 46 1.79 4.39 7.85
C ALA A 46 1.70 3.10 7.02
N SER A 47 0.81 3.05 6.04
CA SER A 47 0.57 1.91 5.14
C SER A 47 0.33 0.57 5.85
N SER A 48 -0.04 0.61 7.13
CA SER A 48 -0.24 -0.58 7.98
C SER A 48 -1.65 -1.17 7.89
N GLY A 49 -2.54 -0.56 7.10
CA GLY A 49 -3.96 -0.93 7.07
C GLY A 49 -4.20 -2.40 6.69
N SER A 50 -3.55 -2.90 5.64
CA SER A 50 -3.67 -4.30 5.20
C SER A 50 -3.14 -5.26 6.24
N ASP A 51 -2.00 -4.95 6.89
CA ASP A 51 -1.41 -5.79 7.92
C ASP A 51 -2.30 -5.87 9.16
N LEU A 52 -2.64 -4.71 9.74
CA LEU A 52 -3.37 -4.66 11.00
C LEU A 52 -4.81 -5.16 10.86
N ASN A 53 -5.54 -4.65 9.87
CA ASN A 53 -6.94 -5.04 9.68
C ASN A 53 -7.05 -6.43 9.04
N GLY A 54 -6.17 -6.79 8.12
CA GLY A 54 -6.12 -8.12 7.52
C GLY A 54 -5.84 -9.20 8.56
N MET A 55 -4.85 -9.02 9.43
CA MET A 55 -4.56 -9.97 10.51
C MET A 55 -5.66 -10.02 11.57
N ALA A 56 -6.28 -8.88 11.91
CA ALA A 56 -7.40 -8.86 12.84
C ALA A 56 -8.60 -9.64 12.29
N VAL A 57 -8.95 -9.41 11.02
CA VAL A 57 -10.03 -10.17 10.35
C VAL A 57 -9.69 -11.64 10.23
N LYS A 58 -8.45 -11.98 9.86
CA LYS A 58 -7.98 -13.37 9.80
C LYS A 58 -8.22 -14.09 11.12
N ARG A 59 -7.80 -13.50 12.24
CA ARG A 59 -7.99 -14.09 13.58
C ARG A 59 -9.47 -14.28 13.93
N ALA A 60 -10.32 -13.28 13.67
CA ALA A 60 -11.75 -13.39 13.91
C ALA A 60 -12.38 -14.52 13.05
N CYS A 61 -12.01 -14.60 11.78
CA CYS A 61 -12.51 -15.64 10.87
C CYS A 61 -12.00 -17.02 11.26
N GLU A 62 -10.75 -17.17 11.65
CA GLU A 62 -10.17 -18.44 12.13
C GLU A 62 -10.85 -18.93 13.42
N GLU A 63 -11.19 -18.01 14.33
CA GLU A 63 -11.94 -18.36 15.54
C GLU A 63 -13.34 -18.89 15.21
N ILE A 64 -14.06 -18.23 14.30
CA ILE A 64 -15.38 -18.68 13.85
C ILE A 64 -15.27 -20.02 13.12
N ALA A 65 -14.32 -20.16 12.20
CA ALA A 65 -14.08 -21.39 11.45
C ALA A 65 -13.72 -22.55 12.38
N GLY A 66 -12.91 -22.30 13.41
CA GLY A 66 -12.56 -23.31 14.42
C GLY A 66 -13.76 -23.81 15.22
N ARG A 67 -14.66 -22.90 15.63
CA ARG A 67 -15.92 -23.28 16.32
C ARG A 67 -16.84 -24.09 15.41
N MET A 68 -17.00 -23.68 14.14
CA MET A 68 -17.76 -24.42 13.14
C MET A 68 -17.17 -25.81 12.90
N ALA A 69 -15.84 -25.89 12.74
CA ALA A 69 -15.13 -27.13 12.52
C ALA A 69 -15.30 -28.11 13.71
N ALA A 70 -15.17 -27.63 14.94
CA ALA A 70 -15.38 -28.46 16.13
C ALA A 70 -16.80 -29.04 16.17
N PHE A 71 -17.82 -28.20 15.95
CA PHE A 71 -19.21 -28.65 15.93
C PHE A 71 -19.51 -29.67 14.84
N LEU A 72 -19.05 -29.40 13.63
CA LEU A 72 -19.28 -30.31 12.48
C LEU A 72 -18.51 -31.63 12.66
N ALA A 73 -17.28 -31.58 13.15
CA ALA A 73 -16.48 -32.75 13.40
C ALA A 73 -17.12 -33.67 14.45
N GLU A 74 -17.69 -33.14 15.53
CA GLU A 74 -18.43 -33.91 16.55
C GLU A 74 -19.62 -34.64 15.92
N ARG A 75 -20.42 -33.96 15.09
CA ARG A 75 -21.57 -34.58 14.41
C ARG A 75 -21.22 -35.68 13.44
N HIS A 76 -20.04 -35.63 12.85
CA HIS A 76 -19.54 -36.59 11.85
C HIS A 76 -18.49 -37.56 12.40
N GLN A 77 -18.28 -37.59 13.73
CA GLN A 77 -17.27 -38.44 14.37
C GLN A 77 -15.86 -38.29 13.72
N ALA A 78 -15.55 -37.05 13.31
CA ALA A 78 -14.29 -36.67 12.68
C ALA A 78 -13.43 -35.82 13.66
N ARG A 79 -12.20 -35.53 13.25
CA ARG A 79 -11.35 -34.59 13.97
C ARG A 79 -11.54 -33.15 13.44
N PRO A 80 -11.57 -32.11 14.29
CA PRO A 80 -11.72 -30.72 13.85
C PRO A 80 -10.71 -30.30 12.78
N GLU A 81 -9.46 -30.77 12.89
CA GLU A 81 -8.38 -30.47 11.96
C GLU A 81 -8.57 -31.10 10.57
N SER A 82 -9.49 -32.04 10.44
CA SER A 82 -9.84 -32.65 9.14
C SER A 82 -10.88 -31.86 8.38
N VAL A 83 -11.58 -30.91 9.02
CA VAL A 83 -12.60 -30.08 8.36
C VAL A 83 -11.90 -29.09 7.42
N ARG A 84 -12.44 -28.96 6.21
CA ARG A 84 -11.89 -28.07 5.17
C ARG A 84 -12.97 -27.13 4.66
N PHE A 85 -12.60 -25.85 4.61
CA PHE A 85 -13.40 -24.78 4.00
C PHE A 85 -12.81 -24.48 2.62
N ARG A 86 -13.49 -24.85 1.55
CA ARG A 86 -12.95 -24.71 0.19
C ARG A 86 -14.05 -24.59 -0.87
N GLY A 87 -13.89 -23.65 -1.80
CA GLY A 87 -14.78 -23.54 -2.98
C GLY A 87 -16.25 -23.33 -2.63
N GLY A 88 -16.54 -22.56 -1.57
CA GLY A 88 -17.92 -22.32 -1.10
C GLY A 88 -18.53 -23.50 -0.35
N ARG A 89 -17.73 -24.50 0.01
CA ARG A 89 -18.17 -25.73 0.68
C ARG A 89 -17.38 -25.99 1.97
N VAL A 90 -17.96 -26.84 2.83
CA VAL A 90 -17.33 -27.38 4.03
C VAL A 90 -17.30 -28.89 3.91
N GLU A 91 -16.11 -29.47 3.97
CA GLU A 91 -15.89 -30.91 3.87
C GLU A 91 -15.57 -31.49 5.24
N VAL A 92 -16.26 -32.56 5.66
CA VAL A 92 -16.09 -33.22 6.96
C VAL A 92 -16.56 -34.68 6.89
N GLY A 93 -15.77 -35.63 7.42
CA GLY A 93 -16.16 -37.03 7.53
C GLY A 93 -16.49 -37.73 6.18
N GLY A 94 -15.91 -37.26 5.07
CA GLY A 94 -16.20 -37.75 3.73
C GLY A 94 -17.43 -37.13 3.06
N GLU A 95 -18.14 -36.23 3.76
CA GLU A 95 -19.28 -35.49 3.24
C GLU A 95 -18.90 -34.04 2.90
N SER A 96 -19.70 -33.37 2.07
CA SER A 96 -19.48 -32.01 1.63
C SER A 96 -20.80 -31.24 1.62
N TYR A 97 -20.82 -30.11 2.32
CA TYR A 97 -21.98 -29.23 2.48
C TYR A 97 -21.72 -27.89 1.81
N ALA A 98 -22.75 -27.22 1.32
CA ALA A 98 -22.63 -25.81 1.00
C ALA A 98 -22.28 -25.03 2.27
N PHE A 99 -21.44 -23.98 2.16
CA PHE A 99 -21.04 -23.19 3.32
C PHE A 99 -22.25 -22.65 4.11
N ALA A 100 -23.30 -22.19 3.40
CA ALA A 100 -24.52 -21.68 4.03
C ALA A 100 -25.27 -22.76 4.84
N GLU A 101 -25.29 -24.01 4.35
CA GLU A 101 -25.89 -25.15 5.06
C GLU A 101 -25.11 -25.47 6.33
N ALA A 102 -23.78 -25.53 6.22
CA ALA A 102 -22.90 -25.78 7.37
C ALA A 102 -22.99 -24.66 8.42
N ALA A 103 -23.04 -23.41 7.98
CA ALA A 103 -23.22 -22.25 8.88
C ALA A 103 -24.57 -22.27 9.56
N ARG A 104 -25.64 -22.61 8.84
CA ARG A 104 -26.99 -22.75 9.40
C ARG A 104 -27.04 -23.88 10.43
N ALA A 105 -26.49 -25.03 10.12
CA ALA A 105 -26.43 -26.15 11.06
C ALA A 105 -25.64 -25.78 12.35
N ALA A 106 -24.54 -25.05 12.23
CA ALA A 106 -23.78 -24.55 13.36
C ALA A 106 -24.61 -23.55 14.20
N TRP A 107 -25.31 -22.63 13.55
CA TRP A 107 -26.20 -21.69 14.24
C TRP A 107 -27.34 -22.39 14.98
N GLU A 108 -28.04 -23.34 14.35
CA GLU A 108 -29.06 -24.17 14.98
C GLU A 108 -28.47 -25.00 16.16
N GLY A 109 -27.21 -25.42 16.04
CA GLY A 109 -26.42 -26.05 17.08
C GLY A 109 -25.91 -25.09 18.17
N ARG A 110 -26.36 -23.83 18.16
CA ARG A 110 -26.00 -22.77 19.13
C ARG A 110 -24.50 -22.44 19.15
N VAL A 111 -23.80 -22.58 18.01
CA VAL A 111 -22.43 -22.15 17.85
C VAL A 111 -22.39 -20.64 17.62
N SER A 112 -21.53 -19.93 18.34
CA SER A 112 -21.32 -18.50 18.11
C SER A 112 -20.60 -18.27 16.79
N LEU A 113 -21.28 -17.60 15.84
CA LEU A 113 -20.76 -17.25 14.51
C LEU A 113 -20.29 -15.79 14.42
N SER A 114 -19.96 -15.18 15.54
CA SER A 114 -19.39 -13.84 15.62
C SER A 114 -18.11 -13.84 16.42
N ALA A 115 -17.14 -13.02 16.03
CA ALA A 115 -15.89 -12.83 16.76
C ALA A 115 -15.33 -11.42 16.53
N THR A 116 -14.53 -10.96 17.48
CA THR A 116 -13.74 -9.73 17.37
C THR A 116 -12.27 -10.10 17.29
N GLY A 117 -11.61 -9.74 16.18
CA GLY A 117 -10.18 -9.96 16.02
C GLY A 117 -9.38 -8.74 16.45
N PHE A 118 -8.27 -8.99 17.12
CA PHE A 118 -7.28 -7.99 17.46
C PHE A 118 -5.88 -8.47 17.03
N TYR A 119 -5.11 -7.56 16.44
CA TYR A 119 -3.73 -7.83 16.08
C TYR A 119 -2.81 -6.75 16.62
N ARG A 120 -1.75 -7.18 17.25
CA ARG A 120 -0.61 -6.36 17.65
C ARG A 120 0.59 -6.84 16.83
N THR A 121 1.23 -5.91 16.10
CA THR A 121 2.47 -6.20 15.38
C THR A 121 3.53 -6.71 16.35
N PRO A 122 4.11 -7.90 16.11
CA PRO A 122 5.12 -8.46 17.01
C PRO A 122 6.46 -7.74 16.90
N ASP A 123 7.30 -7.92 17.90
CA ASP A 123 8.71 -7.54 17.92
C ASP A 123 8.98 -6.04 17.65
N ILE A 124 8.02 -5.18 17.91
CA ILE A 124 8.19 -3.72 17.83
C ILE A 124 8.56 -3.17 19.19
N SER A 125 9.65 -2.42 19.22
CA SER A 125 10.10 -1.66 20.37
C SER A 125 10.73 -0.34 19.93
N TRP A 126 10.42 0.75 20.62
CA TRP A 126 10.99 2.05 20.29
C TRP A 126 11.04 2.95 21.51
N ASP A 127 12.23 3.37 21.91
CA ASP A 127 12.45 4.41 22.92
C ASP A 127 12.60 5.77 22.20
N ARG A 128 11.56 6.60 22.30
CA ARG A 128 11.55 7.91 21.62
C ARG A 128 12.58 8.90 22.15
N LEU A 129 12.99 8.77 23.41
CA LEU A 129 13.94 9.69 24.02
C LEU A 129 15.36 9.36 23.61
N LYS A 130 15.67 8.08 23.47
CA LYS A 130 17.00 7.61 23.07
C LYS A 130 17.14 7.46 21.56
N GLY A 131 16.03 7.39 20.83
CA GLY A 131 16.05 7.09 19.41
C GLY A 131 16.49 5.65 19.10
N GLU A 132 16.26 4.71 20.04
CA GLU A 132 16.73 3.33 19.95
C GLU A 132 15.59 2.32 19.96
N GLY A 133 15.80 1.19 19.28
CA GLY A 133 14.88 0.07 19.28
C GLY A 133 14.67 -0.55 17.90
N ARG A 134 13.57 -1.29 17.76
CA ARG A 134 13.11 -1.91 16.52
C ARG A 134 11.75 -1.35 16.13
N PRO A 135 11.71 -0.19 15.41
CA PRO A 135 10.45 0.48 15.09
C PRO A 135 9.68 -0.18 13.96
N PHE A 136 10.32 -1.03 13.14
CA PHE A 136 9.74 -1.63 11.94
C PHE A 136 9.73 -3.15 12.03
N TYR A 137 8.63 -3.77 11.61
CA TYR A 137 8.50 -5.21 11.57
C TYR A 137 9.19 -5.81 10.35
N TYR A 138 9.13 -5.11 9.22
CA TYR A 138 9.80 -5.44 7.96
C TYR A 138 10.06 -4.17 7.15
N PHE A 139 10.75 -4.31 6.03
CA PHE A 139 10.98 -3.25 5.05
C PHE A 139 10.38 -3.63 3.71
N ALA A 140 9.79 -2.64 3.02
CA ALA A 140 9.37 -2.76 1.64
C ALA A 140 10.47 -2.16 0.75
N TYR A 141 11.08 -2.98 -0.10
CA TYR A 141 12.16 -2.56 -0.97
C TYR A 141 11.64 -2.21 -2.36
N GLY A 142 12.29 -1.28 -3.02
CA GLY A 142 11.98 -0.94 -4.39
C GLY A 142 13.17 -0.29 -5.07
N VAL A 143 13.19 -0.36 -6.39
CA VAL A 143 14.15 0.33 -7.24
C VAL A 143 13.41 0.97 -8.40
N ALA A 144 13.83 2.19 -8.77
CA ALA A 144 13.32 2.90 -9.93
C ALA A 144 14.47 3.48 -10.73
N ALA A 145 14.33 3.45 -12.07
CA ALA A 145 15.18 4.15 -12.99
C ALA A 145 14.30 5.06 -13.85
N SER A 146 14.68 6.33 -13.95
CA SER A 146 13.93 7.34 -14.70
C SER A 146 14.79 7.94 -15.81
N GLU A 147 14.15 8.20 -16.96
CA GLU A 147 14.72 8.91 -18.08
C GLU A 147 13.92 10.19 -18.31
N VAL A 148 14.61 11.31 -18.46
CA VAL A 148 14.01 12.63 -18.66
C VAL A 148 14.57 13.31 -19.88
N ALA A 149 13.81 14.25 -20.44
CA ALA A 149 14.30 15.25 -21.38
C ALA A 149 14.00 16.62 -20.80
N LEU A 150 14.97 17.53 -20.87
CA LEU A 150 14.81 18.92 -20.48
C LEU A 150 15.09 19.87 -21.66
N ASP A 151 14.38 20.97 -21.71
CA ASP A 151 14.63 22.07 -22.63
C ASP A 151 15.61 23.06 -21.96
N THR A 152 16.79 23.19 -22.53
CA THR A 152 17.86 24.05 -21.99
C THR A 152 17.63 25.56 -22.18
N LEU A 153 16.54 25.96 -22.83
CA LEU A 153 16.15 27.37 -23.03
C LEU A 153 15.05 27.79 -22.06
N THR A 154 14.16 26.86 -21.67
CA THR A 154 12.99 27.16 -20.85
C THR A 154 13.02 26.49 -19.46
N GLY A 155 13.85 25.46 -19.28
CA GLY A 155 13.84 24.63 -18.09
C GLY A 155 12.68 23.64 -18.03
N GLU A 156 11.78 23.64 -19.02
CA GLU A 156 10.72 22.64 -19.10
C GLU A 156 11.30 21.25 -19.29
N TYR A 157 10.65 20.25 -18.72
CA TYR A 157 11.08 18.86 -18.81
C TYR A 157 9.91 17.91 -19.03
N ARG A 158 10.24 16.68 -19.41
CA ARG A 158 9.30 15.57 -19.49
C ARG A 158 9.94 14.30 -18.97
N ILE A 159 9.16 13.50 -18.23
CA ILE A 159 9.57 12.15 -17.86
C ILE A 159 9.25 11.24 -19.06
N LEU A 160 10.30 10.75 -19.73
CA LEU A 160 10.15 9.90 -20.91
C LEU A 160 9.84 8.47 -20.52
N ARG A 161 10.52 7.96 -19.49
CA ARG A 161 10.43 6.59 -19.04
C ARG A 161 10.65 6.48 -17.54
N ALA A 162 9.92 5.56 -16.92
CA ALA A 162 10.22 5.05 -15.58
C ALA A 162 10.05 3.53 -15.57
N ASP A 163 11.06 2.82 -15.07
CA ASP A 163 11.04 1.39 -14.81
C ASP A 163 11.13 1.16 -13.32
N ILE A 164 10.16 0.43 -12.77
CA ILE A 164 10.02 0.21 -11.32
C ILE A 164 9.89 -1.28 -11.03
N LEU A 165 10.67 -1.76 -10.06
CA LEU A 165 10.51 -3.07 -9.45
C LEU A 165 10.31 -2.87 -7.95
N HIS A 166 9.19 -3.38 -7.40
CA HIS A 166 8.81 -3.15 -6.01
C HIS A 166 8.45 -4.46 -5.29
N ASP A 167 8.93 -4.61 -4.06
CA ASP A 167 8.67 -5.77 -3.21
C ASP A 167 7.40 -5.53 -2.35
N ALA A 168 6.29 -6.09 -2.79
CA ALA A 168 5.02 -6.15 -2.07
C ALA A 168 4.85 -7.46 -1.27
N GLY A 169 5.92 -8.27 -1.13
CA GLY A 169 5.78 -9.63 -0.63
C GLY A 169 4.86 -10.44 -1.54
N ARG A 170 4.15 -11.42 -0.98
CA ARG A 170 3.06 -12.06 -1.72
C ARG A 170 1.89 -11.09 -1.82
N SER A 171 1.75 -10.45 -2.97
CA SER A 171 0.69 -9.46 -3.21
C SER A 171 -0.70 -10.04 -2.90
N LEU A 172 -1.48 -9.31 -2.11
CA LEU A 172 -2.88 -9.67 -1.85
C LEU A 172 -3.76 -9.41 -3.07
N ASN A 173 -3.44 -8.37 -3.83
CA ASN A 173 -4.14 -8.00 -5.06
C ASN A 173 -3.17 -7.26 -5.99
N PRO A 174 -2.56 -7.96 -6.97
CA PRO A 174 -1.55 -7.37 -7.85
C PRO A 174 -2.00 -6.12 -8.60
N ALA A 175 -3.26 -6.07 -9.04
CA ALA A 175 -3.78 -4.89 -9.75
C ALA A 175 -3.85 -3.65 -8.85
N LEU A 176 -4.31 -3.82 -7.61
CA LEU A 176 -4.32 -2.74 -6.61
C LEU A 176 -2.90 -2.33 -6.23
N ASP A 177 -2.00 -3.29 -6.03
CA ASP A 177 -0.63 -3.01 -5.62
C ASP A 177 0.15 -2.26 -6.70
N ILE A 178 0.01 -2.66 -7.97
CA ILE A 178 0.59 -1.92 -9.11
C ILE A 178 0.04 -0.50 -9.15
N GLY A 179 -1.29 -0.31 -9.05
CA GLY A 179 -1.89 1.02 -9.03
C GLY A 179 -1.41 1.90 -7.87
N GLN A 180 -1.15 1.32 -6.69
CA GLN A 180 -0.56 2.05 -5.56
C GLN A 180 0.90 2.46 -5.83
N ILE A 181 1.68 1.59 -6.49
CA ILE A 181 3.07 1.90 -6.85
C ILE A 181 3.10 3.02 -7.88
N GLU A 182 2.28 2.94 -8.92
CA GLU A 182 2.16 3.99 -9.93
C GLU A 182 1.76 5.34 -9.31
N GLY A 183 0.72 5.32 -8.48
CA GLY A 183 0.22 6.52 -7.80
C GLY A 183 1.24 7.12 -6.85
N GLY A 184 1.91 6.30 -6.05
CA GLY A 184 2.95 6.75 -5.13
C GLY A 184 4.17 7.34 -5.85
N PHE A 185 4.62 6.72 -6.95
CA PHE A 185 5.71 7.25 -7.77
C PHE A 185 5.36 8.61 -8.37
N VAL A 186 4.17 8.75 -8.97
CA VAL A 186 3.74 10.03 -9.58
C VAL A 186 3.61 11.13 -8.52
N GLN A 187 3.09 10.80 -7.34
CA GLN A 187 3.02 11.74 -6.22
C GLN A 187 4.43 12.16 -5.77
N GLY A 188 5.37 11.22 -5.61
CA GLY A 188 6.76 11.52 -5.24
C GLY A 188 7.47 12.37 -6.29
N ALA A 189 7.28 12.07 -7.57
CA ALA A 189 7.82 12.87 -8.67
C ALA A 189 7.25 14.30 -8.66
N GLY A 190 5.92 14.45 -8.49
CA GLY A 190 5.26 15.76 -8.41
C GLY A 190 5.78 16.60 -7.24
N TRP A 191 5.90 15.97 -6.08
CA TRP A 191 6.41 16.63 -4.86
C TRP A 191 7.83 17.19 -5.04
N LEU A 192 8.65 16.49 -5.81
CA LEU A 192 10.03 16.88 -6.10
C LEU A 192 10.18 17.82 -7.30
N THR A 193 9.10 18.09 -8.03
CA THR A 193 9.18 18.84 -9.30
C THR A 193 8.18 19.98 -9.43
N SER A 194 6.87 19.70 -9.53
CA SER A 194 5.85 20.70 -9.84
C SER A 194 5.11 21.27 -8.63
N GLU A 195 5.15 20.56 -7.51
CA GLU A 195 4.42 20.93 -6.29
C GLU A 195 5.24 21.89 -5.44
N GLU A 196 4.98 23.20 -5.59
CA GLU A 196 5.71 24.24 -4.87
C GLU A 196 4.82 24.94 -3.84
N LEU A 197 5.34 25.09 -2.62
CA LEU A 197 4.72 25.86 -1.55
C LEU A 197 5.32 27.28 -1.52
N VAL A 198 4.48 28.28 -1.75
CA VAL A 198 4.90 29.70 -1.78
C VAL A 198 4.14 30.47 -0.72
N TRP A 199 4.88 31.19 0.13
CA TRP A 199 4.35 32.09 1.15
C TRP A 199 4.61 33.54 0.79
N ASP A 200 3.66 34.41 1.07
CA ASP A 200 3.87 35.84 0.97
C ASP A 200 4.71 36.40 2.15
N ALA A 201 5.06 37.65 2.09
CA ALA A 201 5.85 38.31 3.13
C ALA A 201 5.16 38.38 4.52
N ALA A 202 3.86 38.13 4.58
CA ALA A 202 3.10 38.02 5.83
C ALA A 202 2.98 36.56 6.33
N GLY A 203 3.61 35.61 5.66
CA GLY A 203 3.60 34.18 6.02
C GLY A 203 2.29 33.47 5.61
N ARG A 204 1.51 34.01 4.70
CA ARG A 204 0.30 33.36 4.18
C ARG A 204 0.67 32.47 3.00
N LEU A 205 0.19 31.23 3.03
CA LEU A 205 0.38 30.30 1.90
C LEU A 205 -0.45 30.77 0.69
N THR A 206 0.21 31.01 -0.43
CA THR A 206 -0.45 31.46 -1.67
C THR A 206 -0.80 30.32 -2.61
N THR A 207 -0.12 29.17 -2.48
CA THR A 207 -0.35 27.94 -3.24
C THR A 207 -1.23 26.97 -2.46
N HIS A 208 -2.46 27.36 -2.14
CA HIS A 208 -3.37 26.61 -1.24
C HIS A 208 -4.60 26.04 -1.96
N ALA A 209 -4.62 26.08 -3.28
CA ALA A 209 -5.76 25.59 -4.07
C ALA A 209 -5.25 24.82 -5.32
N PRO A 210 -6.07 23.94 -5.92
CA PRO A 210 -5.69 23.21 -7.14
C PRO A 210 -5.27 24.10 -8.32
N SER A 211 -5.73 25.35 -8.35
CA SER A 211 -5.35 26.33 -9.36
C SER A 211 -3.93 26.88 -9.17
N THR A 212 -3.37 26.79 -7.98
CA THR A 212 -2.06 27.36 -7.63
C THR A 212 -1.06 26.30 -7.18
N TYR A 213 -1.50 25.24 -6.52
CA TYR A 213 -0.66 24.08 -6.16
C TYR A 213 -0.77 23.00 -7.23
N LYS A 214 0.32 22.77 -7.96
CA LYS A 214 0.33 21.99 -9.20
C LYS A 214 0.68 20.52 -8.97
N ILE A 215 -0.29 19.74 -8.54
CA ILE A 215 -0.14 18.28 -8.54
C ILE A 215 -0.04 17.76 -9.98
N PRO A 216 0.69 16.66 -10.22
CA PRO A 216 0.81 16.07 -11.55
C PRO A 216 -0.55 15.73 -12.16
N ALA A 217 -0.76 16.13 -13.40
CA ALA A 217 -1.90 15.70 -14.20
C ALA A 217 -1.59 14.37 -14.90
N PHE A 218 -2.59 13.75 -15.52
CA PHE A 218 -2.40 12.50 -16.26
C PHE A 218 -1.33 12.60 -17.37
N ALA A 219 -1.18 13.77 -17.99
CA ALA A 219 -0.18 14.02 -19.03
C ALA A 219 1.26 14.10 -18.52
N ASP A 220 1.45 14.29 -17.22
CA ASP A 220 2.78 14.43 -16.59
C ASP A 220 3.40 13.09 -16.19
N ARG A 221 2.61 11.99 -16.26
CA ARG A 221 3.15 10.65 -16.03
C ARG A 221 4.19 10.27 -17.07
N PRO A 222 5.12 9.34 -16.79
CA PRO A 222 6.07 8.82 -17.77
C PRO A 222 5.37 8.32 -19.02
N ARG A 223 5.94 8.60 -20.20
CA ARG A 223 5.40 8.10 -21.49
C ARG A 223 5.48 6.57 -21.55
N VAL A 224 6.61 6.02 -21.12
CA VAL A 224 6.81 4.59 -20.88
C VAL A 224 6.86 4.38 -19.38
N PHE A 225 5.89 3.63 -18.84
CA PHE A 225 5.75 3.43 -17.40
C PHE A 225 5.65 1.94 -17.12
N ASN A 226 6.77 1.32 -16.80
CA ASN A 226 6.87 -0.10 -16.52
C ASN A 226 6.93 -0.31 -15.01
N VAL A 227 5.96 -1.01 -14.46
CA VAL A 227 5.89 -1.35 -13.06
C VAL A 227 5.76 -2.86 -12.91
N ALA A 228 6.63 -3.46 -12.12
CA ALA A 228 6.60 -4.88 -11.80
C ALA A 228 6.69 -5.10 -10.29
N LEU A 229 6.05 -6.17 -9.83
CA LEU A 229 6.21 -6.67 -8.46
C LEU A 229 7.38 -7.66 -8.42
N TRP A 230 8.21 -7.54 -7.38
CA TRP A 230 9.21 -8.56 -7.07
C TRP A 230 8.52 -9.85 -6.64
N GLU A 231 8.87 -10.96 -7.28
CA GLU A 231 8.34 -12.28 -6.93
C GLU A 231 9.00 -12.81 -5.65
N GLY A 232 8.26 -12.82 -4.56
CA GLY A 232 8.75 -13.31 -3.28
C GLY A 232 7.75 -13.16 -2.15
N ASP A 233 8.03 -13.84 -1.05
CA ASP A 233 7.23 -13.77 0.17
C ASP A 233 7.89 -12.84 1.20
N ASN A 234 7.09 -12.15 1.99
CA ASN A 234 7.60 -11.48 3.17
C ASN A 234 8.20 -12.53 4.14
N ARG A 235 9.40 -12.27 4.63
CA ARG A 235 10.04 -13.14 5.64
C ARG A 235 9.34 -13.03 7.00
N ALA A 236 8.73 -11.86 7.29
CA ALA A 236 7.93 -11.67 8.48
C ALA A 236 6.53 -12.30 8.32
N GLU A 237 5.93 -12.68 9.44
CA GLU A 237 4.62 -13.33 9.50
C GLU A 237 3.48 -12.31 9.38
N THR A 238 3.36 -11.69 8.21
CA THR A 238 2.27 -10.80 7.87
C THR A 238 1.08 -11.56 7.27
N VAL A 239 -0.03 -10.86 7.03
CA VAL A 239 -1.20 -11.47 6.39
C VAL A 239 -0.81 -12.00 5.01
N HIS A 240 -0.95 -13.31 4.83
CA HIS A 240 -0.55 -14.04 3.61
C HIS A 240 0.87 -13.71 3.11
N ARG A 241 1.80 -13.31 3.98
CA ARG A 241 3.18 -12.93 3.62
C ARG A 241 3.27 -11.70 2.69
N SER A 242 2.25 -10.83 2.72
CA SER A 242 2.25 -9.57 1.98
C SER A 242 3.09 -8.49 2.67
N LYS A 243 3.35 -7.39 1.95
CA LYS A 243 3.95 -6.17 2.49
C LYS A 243 3.07 -4.96 2.21
N ALA A 244 3.28 -3.90 2.98
CA ALA A 244 2.67 -2.59 2.75
C ALA A 244 3.12 -2.00 1.40
N VAL A 245 2.21 -1.34 0.69
CA VAL A 245 2.46 -0.78 -0.65
C VAL A 245 2.06 0.70 -0.75
N GLY A 246 1.26 1.25 0.18
CA GLY A 246 0.72 2.60 0.04
C GLY A 246 1.78 3.70 -0.01
N GLU A 247 2.64 3.81 1.00
CA GLU A 247 3.62 4.90 1.12
C GLU A 247 5.01 4.58 0.55
N PRO A 248 5.56 3.35 0.63
CA PRO A 248 6.93 3.09 0.19
C PRO A 248 7.24 3.51 -1.25
N PRO A 249 6.33 3.41 -2.22
CA PRO A 249 6.59 3.83 -3.60
C PRO A 249 6.84 5.33 -3.78
N LEU A 250 6.42 6.19 -2.85
CA LEU A 250 6.69 7.63 -2.90
C LEU A 250 8.18 7.93 -3.10
N MET A 251 9.04 7.22 -2.38
CA MET A 251 10.49 7.41 -2.43
C MET A 251 11.10 7.10 -3.80
N LEU A 252 10.45 6.31 -4.62
CA LEU A 252 10.90 5.97 -5.96
C LEU A 252 10.86 7.19 -6.90
N GLY A 253 10.02 8.19 -6.62
CA GLY A 253 9.98 9.48 -7.31
C GLY A 253 11.29 10.28 -7.24
N ILE A 254 12.17 9.99 -6.26
CA ILE A 254 13.52 10.60 -6.17
C ILE A 254 14.34 10.35 -7.43
N SER A 255 14.12 9.22 -8.12
CA SER A 255 14.80 8.91 -9.37
C SER A 255 14.57 9.97 -10.47
N VAL A 256 13.43 10.66 -10.46
CA VAL A 256 13.12 11.75 -11.39
C VAL A 256 13.99 12.98 -11.09
N LEU A 257 14.08 13.39 -9.82
CA LEU A 257 14.93 14.52 -9.43
C LEU A 257 16.41 14.24 -9.76
N MET A 258 16.88 13.02 -9.52
CA MET A 258 18.25 12.63 -9.83
C MET A 258 18.50 12.62 -11.35
N ALA A 259 17.54 12.15 -12.13
CA ALA A 259 17.63 12.19 -13.59
C ALA A 259 17.67 13.63 -14.14
N LEU A 260 16.88 14.55 -13.54
CA LEU A 260 16.91 15.98 -13.90
C LEU A 260 18.25 16.62 -13.53
N SER A 261 18.80 16.30 -12.35
CA SER A 261 20.14 16.78 -11.94
C SER A 261 21.23 16.31 -12.91
N ASP A 262 21.16 15.05 -13.32
CA ASP A 262 22.12 14.45 -14.25
C ASP A 262 21.99 15.04 -15.66
N ALA A 263 20.77 15.25 -16.13
CA ALA A 263 20.49 15.90 -17.40
C ALA A 263 20.98 17.37 -17.43
N ALA A 264 20.81 18.12 -16.32
CA ALA A 264 21.35 19.47 -16.19
C ALA A 264 22.89 19.46 -16.17
N ALA A 265 23.49 18.52 -15.46
CA ALA A 265 24.95 18.36 -15.40
C ALA A 265 25.55 18.05 -16.77
N ALA A 266 24.85 17.34 -17.65
CA ALA A 266 25.30 17.06 -19.01
C ALA A 266 25.40 18.32 -19.90
N CYS A 267 24.89 19.48 -19.46
CA CYS A 267 24.92 20.72 -20.22
C CYS A 267 26.24 21.50 -20.10
N GLY A 268 27.15 21.11 -19.18
CA GLY A 268 28.40 21.81 -18.96
C GLY A 268 29.42 21.03 -18.11
N PRO A 269 30.57 21.64 -17.80
CA PRO A 269 31.66 20.97 -17.07
C PRO A 269 31.42 20.87 -15.54
N HIS A 270 30.40 21.56 -15.01
CA HIS A 270 30.15 21.62 -13.56
C HIS A 270 28.91 20.83 -13.20
N TYR A 271 28.94 20.12 -12.05
CA TYR A 271 27.76 19.47 -11.51
C TYR A 271 26.91 20.49 -10.75
N PRO A 272 25.65 20.77 -11.17
CA PRO A 272 24.85 21.82 -10.59
C PRO A 272 24.18 21.35 -9.27
N ALA A 273 23.83 22.29 -8.42
CA ALA A 273 22.91 22.09 -7.31
C ALA A 273 21.47 22.30 -7.81
N LEU A 274 20.70 21.24 -7.88
CA LEU A 274 19.27 21.29 -8.21
C LEU A 274 18.44 21.01 -6.98
N ASP A 275 17.82 22.06 -6.42
CA ASP A 275 16.95 21.94 -5.26
C ASP A 275 15.52 21.51 -5.64
N ALA A 276 14.91 20.72 -4.76
CA ALA A 276 13.48 20.40 -4.87
C ALA A 276 12.60 21.54 -4.31
N PRO A 277 11.42 21.75 -4.91
CA PRO A 277 10.95 21.15 -6.16
C PRO A 277 11.70 21.70 -7.37
N ALA A 278 12.07 20.81 -8.29
CA ALA A 278 12.76 21.14 -9.54
C ALA A 278 11.81 21.80 -10.54
N THR A 279 11.35 23.02 -10.22
CA THR A 279 10.53 23.82 -11.15
C THR A 279 11.33 24.18 -12.40
N PRO A 280 10.69 24.50 -13.53
CA PRO A 280 11.38 24.92 -14.75
C PRO A 280 12.41 26.03 -14.52
N GLU A 281 12.12 26.99 -13.67
CA GLU A 281 13.02 28.07 -13.27
C GLU A 281 14.29 27.52 -12.60
N ARG A 282 14.15 26.58 -11.63
CA ARG A 282 15.29 25.97 -10.94
C ARG A 282 16.09 25.06 -11.85
N VAL A 283 15.42 24.32 -12.74
CA VAL A 283 16.09 23.51 -13.76
C VAL A 283 16.90 24.38 -14.70
N LEU A 284 16.36 25.52 -15.16
CA LEU A 284 17.09 26.47 -16.00
C LEU A 284 18.32 27.04 -15.29
N ALA A 285 18.16 27.46 -14.02
CA ALA A 285 19.27 27.94 -13.20
C ALA A 285 20.36 26.86 -13.02
N ALA A 286 19.98 25.60 -12.83
CA ALA A 286 20.93 24.48 -12.76
C ALA A 286 21.66 24.26 -14.09
N VAL A 287 21.00 24.40 -15.23
CA VAL A 287 21.66 24.34 -16.56
C VAL A 287 22.69 25.46 -16.71
N GLU A 288 22.35 26.69 -16.31
CA GLU A 288 23.29 27.83 -16.37
C GLU A 288 24.47 27.61 -15.40
N GLN A 289 24.21 27.10 -14.21
CA GLN A 289 25.28 26.74 -13.27
C GLN A 289 26.21 25.64 -13.84
N ALA A 290 25.65 24.63 -14.51
CA ALA A 290 26.44 23.59 -15.15
C ALA A 290 27.37 24.15 -16.22
N ARG A 291 26.93 25.15 -16.97
CA ARG A 291 27.70 25.81 -18.05
C ARG A 291 28.79 26.72 -17.51
N HIS A 292 28.50 27.49 -16.49
CA HIS A 292 29.34 28.65 -16.09
C HIS A 292 29.98 28.53 -14.72
N GLY A 293 29.57 27.59 -13.87
CA GLY A 293 30.06 27.42 -12.50
C GLY A 293 29.73 28.66 -11.66
N ALA A 294 28.56 28.73 -11.07
CA ALA A 294 28.12 29.90 -10.30
C ALA A 294 28.79 30.06 -8.98
#